data_821b8a74a4050deba63fde38fd974030
#
_entry.id   821b8a74a4050deba63fde38fd974030
#
_cell.length_a   1.000
_cell.length_b   1.000
_cell.length_c   1.000
_cell.angle_alpha   90.00
_cell.angle_beta   90.00
_cell.angle_gamma   90.00
#
_symmetry.space_group_name_H-M   'P 1'
#
loop_
_entity.id
_entity.type
_entity.pdbx_description
1 polymer ?
#
loop_
_entity_poly.entity_id
_entity_poly.type
_entity_poly.pdbx_seq_one_letter_code
_entity_poly.pdbx_strand_id
1 'polypeptide(L)'
;MNERYIKWHTPWLSRDFEMIAFGGGGLPLILFPTSFGRYYQNKDFGLVDSVAWFVDNGKVTVYCPDAIDLDSFYNKAIHPADRMKTHNAYENVIVRDVFDLARRECNSNRVAMSGASLGAYHAANIAFRHPDLVSHLISLSGSFDISDFFNGYHDDNIYFNSPFEYLPNTTDPWKYNHMGIILGTGEWDNTRHESYRLSDILNSKGVQHWLDDGKWRGHDWNYWRDMLPYYLSKIT
;
A
#
# COMPACT_ATOMS: atom_id res chain seq x y z
N MET A 1 -12.54 5.80 -18.35
CA MET A 1 -12.80 5.31 -16.96
C MET A 1 -13.84 6.19 -16.28
N ASN A 2 -14.77 5.60 -15.52
CA ASN A 2 -15.70 6.34 -14.68
C ASN A 2 -14.96 6.79 -13.40
N GLU A 3 -14.78 8.12 -13.24
CA GLU A 3 -14.11 8.72 -12.09
C GLU A 3 -15.14 9.24 -11.09
N ARG A 4 -14.93 8.98 -9.78
CA ARG A 4 -15.80 9.42 -8.70
C ARG A 4 -14.94 10.01 -7.58
N TYR A 5 -15.17 11.26 -7.24
CA TYR A 5 -14.63 11.88 -6.03
C TYR A 5 -15.53 11.54 -4.85
N ILE A 6 -14.93 11.10 -3.75
CA ILE A 6 -15.63 10.68 -2.53
C ILE A 6 -15.02 11.44 -1.36
N LYS A 7 -15.90 12.06 -0.56
CA LYS A 7 -15.52 12.78 0.65
C LYS A 7 -16.49 12.44 1.76
N TRP A 8 -15.96 12.14 2.95
CA TRP A 8 -16.77 11.86 4.14
C TRP A 8 -16.07 12.32 5.41
N HIS A 9 -16.84 12.53 6.47
CA HIS A 9 -16.27 12.75 7.79
C HIS A 9 -15.90 11.41 8.41
N THR A 10 -14.63 11.22 8.78
CA THR A 10 -14.17 10.02 9.47
C THR A 10 -13.96 10.29 10.97
N PRO A 11 -14.54 9.46 11.85
CA PRO A 11 -14.34 9.62 13.29
C PRO A 11 -12.91 9.27 13.72
N TRP A 12 -12.20 8.46 12.93
CA TRP A 12 -10.84 8.00 13.26
C TRP A 12 -9.82 9.14 13.29
N LEU A 13 -9.98 10.12 12.39
CA LEU A 13 -9.12 11.31 12.31
C LEU A 13 -9.84 12.59 12.76
N SER A 14 -11.13 12.49 13.14
CA SER A 14 -11.99 13.63 13.53
C SER A 14 -11.99 14.74 12.48
N ARG A 15 -11.96 14.38 11.20
CA ARG A 15 -11.97 15.30 10.06
C ARG A 15 -12.56 14.68 8.80
N ASP A 16 -12.74 15.51 7.79
CA ASP A 16 -13.08 15.03 6.46
C ASP A 16 -11.88 14.30 5.84
N PHE A 17 -12.17 13.19 5.17
CA PHE A 17 -11.22 12.39 4.40
C PHE A 17 -11.67 12.32 2.94
N GLU A 18 -10.71 12.24 2.04
CA GLU A 18 -10.94 12.34 0.60
C GLU A 18 -10.37 11.11 -0.12
N MET A 19 -11.01 10.72 -1.19
CA MET A 19 -10.60 9.62 -2.06
C MET A 19 -11.12 9.85 -3.47
N ILE A 20 -10.42 9.32 -4.45
CA ILE A 20 -10.90 9.20 -5.82
C ILE A 20 -11.01 7.72 -6.16
N ALA A 21 -12.08 7.32 -6.86
CA ALA A 21 -12.27 5.95 -7.32
C ALA A 21 -12.53 5.90 -8.83
N PHE A 22 -12.04 4.84 -9.47
CA PHE A 22 -12.14 4.64 -10.92
C PHE A 22 -12.73 3.27 -11.21
N GLY A 23 -13.83 3.21 -11.99
CA GLY A 23 -14.49 1.99 -12.38
C GLY A 23 -15.72 1.65 -11.53
N GLY A 24 -16.08 0.37 -11.49
CA GLY A 24 -17.20 -0.19 -10.74
C GLY A 24 -17.31 -1.70 -10.97
N GLY A 25 -16.91 -2.49 -10.00
CA GLY A 25 -16.86 -3.96 -10.04
C GLY A 25 -15.46 -4.54 -10.22
N GLY A 26 -15.35 -5.86 -10.34
CA GLY A 26 -14.09 -6.57 -10.43
C GLY A 26 -13.29 -6.58 -9.12
N LEU A 27 -11.97 -6.74 -9.22
CA LEU A 27 -11.08 -6.75 -8.06
C LEU A 27 -10.93 -5.33 -7.47
N PRO A 28 -11.29 -5.09 -6.20
CA PRO A 28 -11.05 -3.81 -5.56
C PRO A 28 -9.56 -3.64 -5.27
N LEU A 29 -8.93 -2.62 -5.86
CA LEU A 29 -7.53 -2.25 -5.68
C LEU A 29 -7.42 -0.94 -4.91
N ILE A 30 -6.86 -0.99 -3.70
CA ILE A 30 -6.49 0.21 -2.95
C ILE A 30 -5.10 0.63 -3.38
N LEU A 31 -4.96 1.84 -3.94
CA LEU A 31 -3.72 2.35 -4.51
C LEU A 31 -3.24 3.58 -3.73
N PHE A 32 -2.26 3.38 -2.85
CA PHE A 32 -1.72 4.43 -2.01
C PHE A 32 -0.84 5.41 -2.80
N PRO A 33 -0.87 6.72 -2.48
CA PRO A 33 0.08 7.68 -3.04
C PRO A 33 1.50 7.46 -2.48
N THR A 34 2.49 8.08 -3.11
CA THR A 34 3.87 8.14 -2.59
C THR A 34 3.97 9.18 -1.46
N SER A 35 5.15 9.34 -0.88
CA SER A 35 5.44 10.39 0.11
C SER A 35 4.89 11.75 -0.32
N PHE A 36 4.26 12.48 0.61
CA PHE A 36 3.63 13.78 0.38
C PHE A 36 2.51 13.80 -0.67
N GLY A 37 2.13 12.64 -1.19
CA GLY A 37 1.07 12.54 -2.19
C GLY A 37 -0.32 12.73 -1.57
N ARG A 38 -1.27 13.16 -2.41
CA ARG A 38 -2.69 13.25 -2.10
C ARG A 38 -3.46 12.21 -2.93
N TYR A 39 -4.72 12.03 -2.63
CA TYR A 39 -5.63 11.08 -3.30
C TYR A 39 -5.61 11.15 -4.84
N TYR A 40 -5.28 12.30 -5.44
CA TYR A 40 -5.21 12.51 -6.88
C TYR A 40 -3.84 12.21 -7.51
N GLN A 41 -2.78 12.01 -6.71
CA GLN A 41 -1.41 11.89 -7.22
C GLN A 41 -1.24 10.75 -8.22
N ASN A 42 -1.76 9.56 -7.93
CA ASN A 42 -1.64 8.41 -8.84
C ASN A 42 -2.31 8.65 -10.20
N LYS A 43 -3.37 9.49 -10.25
CA LYS A 43 -3.99 9.96 -11.48
C LYS A 43 -3.09 10.95 -12.20
N ASP A 44 -2.64 12.00 -11.51
CA ASP A 44 -1.88 13.10 -12.10
C ASP A 44 -0.55 12.64 -12.70
N PHE A 45 0.06 11.60 -12.13
CA PHE A 45 1.28 10.97 -12.64
C PHE A 45 1.02 9.80 -13.59
N GLY A 46 -0.23 9.58 -14.01
CA GLY A 46 -0.60 8.60 -15.04
C GLY A 46 -0.55 7.14 -14.61
N LEU A 47 -0.39 6.83 -13.31
CA LEU A 47 -0.39 5.45 -12.83
C LEU A 47 -1.77 4.81 -12.97
N VAL A 48 -2.84 5.58 -12.72
CA VAL A 48 -4.22 5.13 -12.94
C VAL A 48 -4.49 4.91 -14.43
N ASP A 49 -3.99 5.80 -15.30
CA ASP A 49 -4.16 5.67 -16.75
C ASP A 49 -3.45 4.43 -17.31
N SER A 50 -2.32 4.02 -16.71
CA SER A 50 -1.61 2.80 -17.14
C SER A 50 -2.45 1.53 -16.97
N VAL A 51 -3.43 1.54 -16.07
CA VAL A 51 -4.32 0.40 -15.81
C VAL A 51 -5.74 0.59 -16.36
N ALA A 52 -5.95 1.61 -17.21
CA ALA A 52 -7.26 1.98 -17.77
C ALA A 52 -7.97 0.79 -18.42
N TRP A 53 -7.24 -0.05 -19.15
CA TRP A 53 -7.82 -1.24 -19.78
C TRP A 53 -8.51 -2.17 -18.77
N PHE A 54 -7.87 -2.42 -17.62
CA PHE A 54 -8.43 -3.28 -16.59
C PHE A 54 -9.69 -2.68 -15.97
N VAL A 55 -9.68 -1.36 -15.77
CA VAL A 55 -10.82 -0.62 -15.22
C VAL A 55 -11.99 -0.59 -16.21
N ASP A 56 -11.75 -0.24 -17.47
CA ASP A 56 -12.78 -0.13 -18.50
C ASP A 56 -13.41 -1.48 -18.89
N ASN A 57 -12.67 -2.58 -18.67
CA ASN A 57 -13.18 -3.94 -18.87
C ASN A 57 -13.76 -4.57 -17.59
N GLY A 58 -13.96 -3.80 -16.52
CA GLY A 58 -14.56 -4.26 -15.28
C GLY A 58 -13.74 -5.30 -14.51
N LYS A 59 -12.43 -5.39 -14.79
CA LYS A 59 -11.51 -6.33 -14.12
C LYS A 59 -11.11 -5.81 -12.75
N VAL A 60 -10.91 -4.49 -12.64
CA VAL A 60 -10.42 -3.81 -11.45
C VAL A 60 -11.21 -2.53 -11.20
N THR A 61 -11.49 -2.23 -9.94
CA THR A 61 -11.87 -0.88 -9.50
C THR A 61 -10.75 -0.34 -8.64
N VAL A 62 -10.21 0.82 -9.01
CA VAL A 62 -9.10 1.46 -8.30
C VAL A 62 -9.65 2.50 -7.33
N TYR A 63 -9.22 2.43 -6.07
CA TYR A 63 -9.51 3.37 -4.99
C TYR A 63 -8.21 4.03 -4.55
N CYS A 64 -8.10 5.35 -4.73
CA CYS A 64 -6.93 6.13 -4.36
C CYS A 64 -7.27 6.97 -3.12
N PRO A 65 -7.04 6.46 -1.89
CA PRO A 65 -7.26 7.23 -0.67
C PRO A 65 -6.23 8.35 -0.54
N ASP A 66 -6.60 9.38 0.23
CA ASP A 66 -5.65 10.40 0.65
C ASP A 66 -4.58 9.82 1.58
N ALA A 67 -3.48 10.51 1.74
CA ALA A 67 -2.45 10.19 2.73
C ALA A 67 -2.48 11.16 3.91
N ILE A 68 -1.83 10.77 4.99
CA ILE A 68 -1.70 11.57 6.21
C ILE A 68 -0.24 11.75 6.62
N ASP A 69 0.68 11.52 5.69
CA ASP A 69 2.13 11.50 5.99
C ASP A 69 2.61 12.81 6.60
N LEU A 70 2.04 13.95 6.17
CA LEU A 70 2.34 15.27 6.74
C LEU A 70 1.85 15.44 8.18
N ASP A 71 0.84 14.69 8.60
CA ASP A 71 0.30 14.72 9.96
C ASP A 71 0.93 13.65 10.85
N SER A 72 1.58 12.64 10.24
CA SER A 72 2.23 11.50 10.90
C SER A 72 3.75 11.54 10.73
N PHE A 73 4.33 10.73 9.86
CA PHE A 73 5.78 10.52 9.72
C PHE A 73 6.58 11.83 9.55
N TYR A 74 6.07 12.78 8.77
CA TYR A 74 6.74 14.05 8.50
C TYR A 74 6.41 15.17 9.48
N ASN A 75 5.47 14.97 10.42
CA ASN A 75 5.13 15.98 11.42
C ASN A 75 6.18 16.03 12.55
N LYS A 76 7.30 16.70 12.29
CA LYS A 76 8.36 16.83 13.29
C LYS A 76 8.02 17.80 14.43
N ALA A 77 6.85 18.49 14.39
CA ALA A 77 6.41 19.39 15.44
C ALA A 77 5.79 18.65 16.65
N ILE A 78 5.44 17.38 16.51
CA ILE A 78 4.85 16.57 17.58
C ILE A 78 5.75 15.38 17.94
N HIS A 79 5.53 14.83 19.14
CA HIS A 79 6.31 13.70 19.62
C HIS A 79 6.14 12.47 18.69
N PRO A 80 7.19 11.65 18.47
CA PRO A 80 7.12 10.41 17.66
C PRO A 80 5.97 9.49 18.02
N ALA A 81 5.67 9.28 19.30
CA ALA A 81 4.52 8.48 19.74
C ALA A 81 3.19 9.01 19.23
N ASP A 82 3.00 10.34 19.15
CA ASP A 82 1.77 10.94 18.66
C ASP A 82 1.66 10.85 17.14
N ARG A 83 2.79 10.89 16.42
CA ARG A 83 2.84 10.57 14.97
C ARG A 83 2.32 9.17 14.70
N MET A 84 2.74 8.18 15.52
CA MET A 84 2.28 6.79 15.37
C MET A 84 0.82 6.60 15.75
N LYS A 85 0.30 7.34 16.74
CA LYS A 85 -1.16 7.35 17.01
C LYS A 85 -1.94 7.83 15.81
N THR A 86 -1.47 8.90 15.15
CA THR A 86 -2.08 9.41 13.90
C THR A 86 -2.01 8.38 12.78
N HIS A 87 -0.87 7.69 12.62
CA HIS A 87 -0.71 6.61 11.66
C HIS A 87 -1.69 5.45 11.93
N ASN A 88 -1.82 5.01 13.17
CA ASN A 88 -2.79 3.96 13.56
C ASN A 88 -4.25 4.41 13.33
N ALA A 89 -4.55 5.68 13.52
CA ALA A 89 -5.87 6.23 13.20
C ALA A 89 -6.13 6.17 11.68
N TYR A 90 -5.13 6.47 10.86
CA TYR A 90 -5.20 6.31 9.41
C TYR A 90 -5.44 4.86 8.98
N GLU A 91 -4.74 3.90 9.59
CA GLU A 91 -5.00 2.48 9.33
C GLU A 91 -6.49 2.13 9.54
N ASN A 92 -7.11 2.68 10.61
CA ASN A 92 -8.54 2.48 10.82
C ASN A 92 -9.41 3.10 9.71
N VAL A 93 -9.05 4.29 9.17
CA VAL A 93 -9.75 4.84 8.00
C VAL A 93 -9.68 3.87 6.82
N ILE A 94 -8.49 3.35 6.52
CA ILE A 94 -8.32 2.42 5.40
C ILE A 94 -9.12 1.12 5.63
N VAL A 95 -8.95 0.50 6.80
CA VAL A 95 -9.53 -0.83 7.07
C VAL A 95 -11.04 -0.77 7.33
N ARG A 96 -11.56 0.30 7.95
CA ARG A 96 -12.97 0.39 8.34
C ARG A 96 -13.81 1.16 7.34
N ASP A 97 -13.28 2.24 6.76
CA ASP A 97 -14.07 3.06 5.85
C ASP A 97 -13.81 2.66 4.38
N VAL A 98 -12.54 2.67 3.94
CA VAL A 98 -12.18 2.43 2.53
C VAL A 98 -12.42 0.97 2.12
N PHE A 99 -11.95 -0.01 2.92
CA PHE A 99 -12.17 -1.43 2.61
C PHE A 99 -13.64 -1.79 2.59
N ASP A 100 -14.41 -1.32 3.58
CA ASP A 100 -15.84 -1.64 3.64
C ASP A 100 -16.59 -1.08 2.44
N LEU A 101 -16.24 0.13 1.97
CA LEU A 101 -16.79 0.68 0.74
C LEU A 101 -16.40 -0.16 -0.48
N ALA A 102 -15.09 -0.40 -0.67
CA ALA A 102 -14.55 -1.11 -1.82
C ALA A 102 -15.11 -2.54 -1.93
N ARG A 103 -15.19 -3.25 -0.81
CA ARG A 103 -15.75 -4.61 -0.78
C ARG A 103 -17.23 -4.65 -1.13
N ARG A 104 -18.03 -3.70 -0.61
CA ARG A 104 -19.46 -3.61 -0.95
C ARG A 104 -19.68 -3.29 -2.42
N GLU A 105 -18.97 -2.32 -2.97
CA GLU A 105 -19.10 -1.90 -4.37
C GLU A 105 -18.66 -2.99 -5.36
N CYS A 106 -17.63 -3.74 -5.03
CA CYS A 106 -17.09 -4.80 -5.88
C CYS A 106 -17.65 -6.20 -5.54
N ASN A 107 -18.55 -6.32 -4.54
CA ASN A 107 -19.05 -7.60 -4.05
C ASN A 107 -17.92 -8.60 -3.75
N SER A 108 -16.88 -8.14 -3.07
CA SER A 108 -15.67 -8.92 -2.74
C SER A 108 -15.44 -8.96 -1.23
N ASN A 109 -14.97 -10.10 -0.73
CA ASN A 109 -14.60 -10.23 0.69
C ASN A 109 -13.19 -9.70 1.00
N ARG A 110 -12.37 -9.50 -0.02
CA ARG A 110 -10.97 -9.07 0.10
C ARG A 110 -10.64 -7.99 -0.92
N VAL A 111 -9.61 -7.20 -0.62
CA VAL A 111 -9.07 -6.17 -1.52
C VAL A 111 -7.66 -6.53 -1.96
N ALA A 112 -7.24 -6.04 -3.12
CA ALA A 112 -5.83 -5.93 -3.47
C ALA A 112 -5.30 -4.58 -2.96
N MET A 113 -4.03 -4.54 -2.58
CA MET A 113 -3.36 -3.33 -2.11
C MET A 113 -2.10 -3.08 -2.94
N SER A 114 -1.89 -1.83 -3.31
CA SER A 114 -0.69 -1.41 -4.04
C SER A 114 -0.30 0.01 -3.67
N GLY A 115 0.91 0.34 -4.01
CA GLY A 115 1.48 1.68 -3.92
C GLY A 115 2.92 1.68 -4.35
N ALA A 116 3.48 2.87 -4.55
CA ALA A 116 4.89 3.04 -4.87
C ALA A 116 5.62 3.75 -3.72
N SER A 117 6.92 3.42 -3.51
CA SER A 117 7.74 4.05 -2.48
C SER A 117 7.11 3.91 -1.08
N LEU A 118 6.85 5.00 -0.35
CA LEU A 118 6.17 4.99 0.94
C LEU A 118 4.71 4.47 0.82
N GLY A 119 4.06 4.64 -0.33
CA GLY A 119 2.75 4.03 -0.60
C GLY A 119 2.79 2.51 -0.60
N ALA A 120 3.90 1.90 -1.02
CA ALA A 120 4.11 0.47 -0.94
C ALA A 120 4.32 0.00 0.51
N TYR A 121 4.95 0.82 1.35
CA TYR A 121 5.00 0.56 2.80
C TYR A 121 3.58 0.52 3.39
N HIS A 122 2.75 1.53 3.12
CA HIS A 122 1.36 1.54 3.62
C HIS A 122 0.60 0.28 3.18
N ALA A 123 0.71 -0.08 1.90
CA ALA A 123 0.10 -1.28 1.36
C ALA A 123 0.58 -2.56 2.07
N ALA A 124 1.91 -2.70 2.22
CA ALA A 124 2.51 -3.87 2.86
C ALA A 124 2.20 -3.96 4.35
N ASN A 125 2.35 -2.86 5.09
CA ASN A 125 2.09 -2.84 6.52
C ASN A 125 0.64 -3.25 6.83
N ILE A 126 -0.33 -2.67 6.12
CA ILE A 126 -1.74 -3.01 6.33
C ILE A 126 -2.03 -4.45 5.87
N ALA A 127 -1.47 -4.91 4.72
CA ALA A 127 -1.68 -6.27 4.23
C ALA A 127 -1.18 -7.34 5.23
N PHE A 128 0.00 -7.14 5.81
CA PHE A 128 0.55 -8.09 6.78
C PHE A 128 -0.13 -8.01 8.16
N ARG A 129 -0.69 -6.87 8.52
CA ARG A 129 -1.44 -6.70 9.78
C ARG A 129 -2.88 -7.22 9.67
N HIS A 130 -3.48 -7.18 8.47
CA HIS A 130 -4.85 -7.59 8.19
C HIS A 130 -4.94 -8.60 7.03
N PRO A 131 -4.19 -9.73 7.10
CA PRO A 131 -4.10 -10.67 5.98
C PRO A 131 -5.46 -11.22 5.56
N ASP A 132 -6.39 -11.42 6.48
CA ASP A 132 -7.72 -11.97 6.17
C ASP A 132 -8.54 -11.06 5.24
N LEU A 133 -8.23 -9.78 5.20
CA LEU A 133 -8.92 -8.77 4.38
C LEU A 133 -8.25 -8.52 3.02
N VAL A 134 -7.04 -9.05 2.81
CA VAL A 134 -6.22 -8.77 1.63
C VAL A 134 -6.07 -10.02 0.78
N SER A 135 -6.31 -9.88 -0.52
CA SER A 135 -6.10 -10.93 -1.52
C SER A 135 -4.72 -10.84 -2.18
N HIS A 136 -4.27 -9.63 -2.46
CA HIS A 136 -2.99 -9.38 -3.12
C HIS A 136 -2.29 -8.15 -2.55
N LEU A 137 -0.98 -8.23 -2.42
CA LEU A 137 -0.07 -7.13 -2.17
C LEU A 137 0.81 -6.93 -3.40
N ILE A 138 0.79 -5.73 -3.98
CA ILE A 138 1.64 -5.35 -5.11
C ILE A 138 2.46 -4.14 -4.69
N SER A 139 3.71 -4.34 -4.37
CA SER A 139 4.66 -3.28 -4.03
C SER A 139 5.41 -2.81 -5.27
N LEU A 140 5.47 -1.50 -5.47
CA LEU A 140 6.26 -0.85 -6.52
C LEU A 140 7.38 -0.06 -5.87
N SER A 141 8.61 -0.57 -5.90
CA SER A 141 9.77 0.12 -5.32
C SER A 141 9.55 0.52 -3.86
N GLY A 142 9.20 -0.44 -3.01
CA GLY A 142 8.77 -0.15 -1.63
C GLY A 142 9.88 0.40 -0.74
N SER A 143 9.57 1.46 0.04
CA SER A 143 10.38 1.97 1.15
C SER A 143 9.79 1.47 2.46
N PHE A 144 10.31 0.36 2.98
CA PHE A 144 9.70 -0.34 4.13
C PHE A 144 10.35 0.02 5.47
N ASP A 145 11.53 0.65 5.47
CA ASP A 145 12.21 1.09 6.69
C ASP A 145 11.70 2.46 7.12
N ILE A 146 10.98 2.49 8.23
CA ILE A 146 10.41 3.72 8.80
C ILE A 146 11.25 4.30 9.95
N SER A 147 12.37 3.67 10.32
CA SER A 147 13.15 4.02 11.50
C SER A 147 13.65 5.47 11.48
N ASP A 148 14.04 5.97 10.31
CA ASP A 148 14.58 7.33 10.15
C ASP A 148 13.55 8.44 10.46
N PHE A 149 12.26 8.11 10.41
CA PHE A 149 11.24 9.11 10.76
C PHE A 149 11.21 9.43 12.26
N PHE A 150 11.78 8.59 13.13
CA PHE A 150 11.60 8.68 14.57
C PHE A 150 12.84 9.13 15.35
N ASN A 151 13.98 9.39 14.68
CA ASN A 151 15.22 9.89 15.30
C ASN A 151 15.67 9.05 16.52
N GLY A 152 15.57 7.72 16.42
CA GLY A 152 15.97 6.78 17.47
C GLY A 152 14.91 6.57 18.59
N TYR A 153 13.75 7.24 18.55
CA TYR A 153 12.63 6.88 19.41
C TYR A 153 12.01 5.56 18.94
N HIS A 154 11.66 4.70 19.88
CA HIS A 154 11.04 3.39 19.60
C HIS A 154 10.03 3.04 20.69
N ASP A 155 8.89 2.49 20.30
CA ASP A 155 7.86 1.93 21.17
C ASP A 155 7.11 0.79 20.46
N ASP A 156 6.16 0.16 21.15
CA ASP A 156 5.36 -0.92 20.58
C ASP A 156 4.56 -0.50 19.35
N ASN A 157 4.14 0.77 19.25
CA ASN A 157 3.42 1.25 18.06
C ASN A 157 4.34 1.28 16.84
N ILE A 158 5.60 1.69 17.00
CA ILE A 158 6.60 1.65 15.93
C ILE A 158 6.90 0.20 15.56
N TYR A 159 7.18 -0.64 16.57
CA TYR A 159 7.46 -2.06 16.35
C TYR A 159 6.36 -2.74 15.51
N PHE A 160 5.08 -2.61 15.91
CA PHE A 160 3.97 -3.26 15.20
C PHE A 160 3.58 -2.59 13.87
N ASN A 161 4.20 -1.47 13.51
CA ASN A 161 4.07 -0.82 12.21
C ASN A 161 5.36 -0.91 11.36
N SER A 162 6.39 -1.62 11.84
CA SER A 162 7.62 -1.87 11.12
C SER A 162 7.67 -3.31 10.60
N PRO A 163 7.33 -3.58 9.32
CA PRO A 163 7.37 -4.94 8.76
C PRO A 163 8.72 -5.63 8.98
N PHE A 164 9.82 -4.88 8.97
CA PHE A 164 11.15 -5.40 9.23
C PHE A 164 11.40 -5.86 10.67
N GLU A 165 10.55 -5.44 11.61
CA GLU A 165 10.69 -5.81 13.03
C GLU A 165 9.70 -6.91 13.43
N TYR A 166 8.41 -6.78 13.10
CA TYR A 166 7.42 -7.76 13.56
C TYR A 166 7.35 -9.03 12.72
N LEU A 167 7.60 -8.95 11.38
CA LEU A 167 7.53 -10.15 10.52
C LEU A 167 8.55 -11.23 10.89
N PRO A 168 9.82 -10.91 11.22
CA PRO A 168 10.78 -11.91 11.70
C PRO A 168 10.32 -12.66 12.96
N ASN A 169 9.49 -12.03 13.78
CA ASN A 169 8.99 -12.58 15.04
C ASN A 169 7.60 -13.23 14.93
N THR A 170 6.97 -13.24 13.73
CA THR A 170 5.67 -13.88 13.57
C THR A 170 5.75 -15.38 13.80
N THR A 171 4.81 -15.92 14.58
CA THR A 171 4.72 -17.36 14.94
C THR A 171 3.76 -18.13 14.04
N ASP A 172 2.93 -17.43 13.28
CA ASP A 172 1.86 -17.97 12.46
C ASP A 172 1.93 -17.48 10.98
N PRO A 173 3.08 -17.69 10.28
CA PRO A 173 3.28 -17.18 8.92
C PRO A 173 2.32 -17.78 7.89
N TRP A 174 1.72 -18.93 8.17
CA TRP A 174 0.72 -19.58 7.34
C TRP A 174 -0.49 -18.69 7.03
N LYS A 175 -0.77 -17.69 7.87
CA LYS A 175 -1.86 -16.71 7.66
C LYS A 175 -1.66 -15.84 6.41
N TYR A 176 -0.44 -15.78 5.87
CA TYR A 176 -0.12 -15.03 4.65
C TYR A 176 -0.22 -15.86 3.36
N ASN A 177 -0.32 -17.21 3.45
CA ASN A 177 -0.22 -18.10 2.30
C ASN A 177 -1.34 -17.97 1.25
N HIS A 178 -2.44 -17.34 1.60
CA HIS A 178 -3.53 -17.09 0.66
C HIS A 178 -3.38 -15.78 -0.11
N MET A 179 -2.44 -14.91 0.29
CA MET A 179 -2.19 -13.66 -0.41
C MET A 179 -1.22 -13.86 -1.58
N GLY A 180 -1.56 -13.30 -2.74
CA GLY A 180 -0.58 -13.10 -3.80
C GLY A 180 0.32 -11.92 -3.44
N ILE A 181 1.61 -12.15 -3.23
CA ILE A 181 2.56 -11.09 -2.84
C ILE A 181 3.55 -10.86 -3.97
N ILE A 182 3.60 -9.63 -4.49
CA ILE A 182 4.53 -9.21 -5.53
C ILE A 182 5.35 -8.02 -4.99
N LEU A 183 6.67 -8.18 -4.97
CA LEU A 183 7.63 -7.16 -4.60
C LEU A 183 8.39 -6.73 -5.85
N GLY A 184 7.91 -5.67 -6.50
CA GLY A 184 8.54 -5.13 -7.70
C GLY A 184 9.60 -4.08 -7.36
N THR A 185 10.77 -4.21 -7.95
CA THR A 185 11.90 -3.27 -7.81
C THR A 185 12.72 -3.24 -9.10
N GLY A 186 13.89 -2.63 -9.09
CA GLY A 186 14.76 -2.58 -10.25
C GLY A 186 16.22 -2.30 -9.91
N GLU A 187 17.06 -2.56 -10.90
CA GLU A 187 18.53 -2.46 -10.79
C GLU A 187 19.01 -1.07 -10.33
N TRP A 188 18.31 -0.01 -10.74
CA TRP A 188 18.67 1.38 -10.42
C TRP A 188 17.77 2.00 -9.35
N ASP A 189 16.96 1.17 -8.69
CA ASP A 189 16.07 1.60 -7.63
C ASP A 189 16.87 1.78 -6.33
N ASN A 190 16.85 2.98 -5.76
CA ASN A 190 17.57 3.30 -4.53
C ASN A 190 16.98 2.57 -3.30
N THR A 191 15.73 2.11 -3.35
CA THR A 191 15.09 1.29 -2.30
C THR A 191 15.14 -0.21 -2.60
N ARG A 192 15.86 -0.64 -3.64
CA ARG A 192 15.99 -2.05 -4.03
C ARG A 192 16.37 -2.97 -2.88
N HIS A 193 17.30 -2.53 -2.04
CA HIS A 193 17.78 -3.29 -0.88
C HIS A 193 16.67 -3.57 0.14
N GLU A 194 15.66 -2.71 0.26
CA GLU A 194 14.53 -2.91 1.16
C GLU A 194 13.56 -3.99 0.62
N SER A 195 13.34 -4.02 -0.70
CA SER A 195 12.56 -5.09 -1.34
C SER A 195 13.23 -6.46 -1.17
N TYR A 196 14.55 -6.53 -1.28
CA TYR A 196 15.32 -7.75 -1.01
C TYR A 196 15.24 -8.16 0.47
N ARG A 197 15.43 -7.21 1.40
CA ARG A 197 15.30 -7.48 2.84
C ARG A 197 13.93 -8.03 3.20
N LEU A 198 12.86 -7.45 2.64
CA LEU A 198 11.50 -7.97 2.86
C LEU A 198 11.34 -9.37 2.28
N SER A 199 11.85 -9.60 1.06
CA SER A 199 11.86 -10.94 0.43
C SER A 199 12.59 -11.97 1.28
N ASP A 200 13.77 -11.64 1.83
CA ASP A 200 14.55 -12.54 2.69
C ASP A 200 13.78 -12.89 3.97
N ILE A 201 13.09 -11.91 4.57
CA ILE A 201 12.22 -12.15 5.74
C ILE A 201 11.08 -13.11 5.37
N LEU A 202 10.38 -12.88 4.27
CA LEU A 202 9.30 -13.74 3.81
C LEU A 202 9.79 -15.16 3.50
N ASN A 203 10.94 -15.29 2.83
CA ASN A 203 11.60 -16.59 2.58
C ASN A 203 11.91 -17.34 3.88
N SER A 204 12.47 -16.63 4.87
CA SER A 204 12.81 -17.22 6.18
C SER A 204 11.59 -17.76 6.93
N LYS A 205 10.41 -17.23 6.61
CA LYS A 205 9.12 -17.62 7.19
C LYS A 205 8.33 -18.60 6.30
N GLY A 206 8.87 -18.99 5.15
CA GLY A 206 8.19 -19.88 4.21
C GLY A 206 6.96 -19.25 3.54
N VAL A 207 6.88 -17.92 3.50
CA VAL A 207 5.79 -17.19 2.85
C VAL A 207 6.07 -17.06 1.35
N GLN A 208 5.17 -17.59 0.53
CA GLN A 208 5.31 -17.52 -0.92
C GLN A 208 5.12 -16.09 -1.44
N HIS A 209 6.03 -15.64 -2.26
CA HIS A 209 5.99 -14.32 -2.89
C HIS A 209 6.83 -14.31 -4.18
N TRP A 210 6.63 -13.29 -4.98
CA TRP A 210 7.41 -13.03 -6.18
C TRP A 210 8.20 -11.72 -6.02
N LEU A 211 9.53 -11.83 -5.97
CA LEU A 211 10.42 -10.68 -6.09
C LEU A 211 10.75 -10.47 -7.58
N ASP A 212 10.25 -9.38 -8.16
CA ASP A 212 10.52 -8.98 -9.54
C ASP A 212 11.57 -7.85 -9.56
N ASP A 213 12.81 -8.22 -9.85
CA ASP A 213 13.95 -7.29 -9.96
C ASP A 213 14.23 -6.99 -11.43
N GLY A 214 13.60 -5.94 -11.93
CA GLY A 214 13.67 -5.57 -13.35
C GLY A 214 14.98 -4.88 -13.73
N LYS A 215 15.62 -5.33 -14.82
CA LYS A 215 16.79 -4.60 -15.40
C LYS A 215 16.37 -3.21 -15.82
N TRP A 216 17.27 -2.24 -15.63
CA TRP A 216 17.12 -0.84 -16.06
C TRP A 216 15.97 -0.07 -15.41
N ARG A 217 15.26 -0.65 -14.43
CA ARG A 217 14.22 0.04 -13.67
C ARG A 217 14.83 0.86 -12.53
N GLY A 218 14.34 2.08 -12.34
CA GLY A 218 14.70 2.97 -11.24
C GLY A 218 13.50 3.30 -10.35
N HIS A 219 13.69 4.22 -9.40
CA HIS A 219 12.66 4.68 -8.48
C HIS A 219 11.86 5.84 -9.10
N ASP A 220 11.01 5.55 -10.09
CA ASP A 220 10.33 6.57 -10.90
C ASP A 220 8.99 6.10 -11.45
N TRP A 221 8.07 7.06 -11.68
CA TRP A 221 6.74 6.85 -12.23
C TRP A 221 6.72 6.14 -13.58
N ASN A 222 7.73 6.35 -14.43
CA ASN A 222 7.83 5.71 -15.73
C ASN A 222 7.85 4.19 -15.58
N TYR A 223 8.64 3.69 -14.61
CA TYR A 223 8.74 2.26 -14.36
C TYR A 223 7.50 1.71 -13.66
N TRP A 224 6.94 2.46 -12.69
CA TRP A 224 5.73 2.02 -11.99
C TRP A 224 4.51 1.90 -12.92
N ARG A 225 4.42 2.77 -13.94
CA ARG A 225 3.39 2.68 -14.99
C ARG A 225 3.51 1.45 -15.87
N ASP A 226 4.69 0.88 -16.01
CA ASP A 226 4.91 -0.39 -16.71
C ASP A 226 4.67 -1.59 -15.78
N MET A 227 5.09 -1.48 -14.52
CA MET A 227 5.03 -2.56 -13.53
C MET A 227 3.59 -2.89 -13.11
N LEU A 228 2.78 -1.88 -12.76
CA LEU A 228 1.44 -2.13 -12.23
C LEU A 228 0.53 -2.87 -13.22
N PRO A 229 0.37 -2.48 -14.49
CA PRO A 229 -0.44 -3.23 -15.45
C PRO A 229 0.12 -4.64 -15.72
N TYR A 230 1.45 -4.79 -15.74
CA TYR A 230 2.07 -6.11 -15.88
C TYR A 230 1.68 -7.04 -14.72
N TYR A 231 1.74 -6.57 -13.47
CA TYR A 231 1.35 -7.37 -12.31
C TYR A 231 -0.16 -7.65 -12.27
N LEU A 232 -0.99 -6.68 -12.61
CA LEU A 232 -2.43 -6.89 -12.71
C LEU A 232 -2.78 -7.96 -13.74
N SER A 233 -2.05 -8.05 -14.86
CA SER A 233 -2.25 -9.10 -15.87
C SER A 233 -1.96 -10.52 -15.36
N LYS A 234 -1.31 -10.67 -14.22
CA LYS A 234 -1.02 -11.98 -13.60
C LYS A 234 -2.07 -12.42 -12.58
N ILE A 235 -2.95 -11.50 -12.16
CA ILE A 235 -3.89 -11.75 -11.06
C ILE A 235 -5.36 -11.52 -11.44
N THR A 236 -5.64 -10.95 -12.64
CA THR A 236 -6.98 -10.65 -13.17
C THR A 236 -7.21 -11.32 -14.51
#